data_0a18eb4dec6b95b7a3f9f1bfd4411759
#
_entry.id   0a18eb4dec6b95b7a3f9f1bfd4411759
#
_cell.length_a   1.000
_cell.length_b   1.000
_cell.length_c   1.000
_cell.angle_alpha   90.00
_cell.angle_beta   90.00
_cell.angle_gamma   90.00
#
_symmetry.space_group_name_H-M   'P 1'
#
loop_
_entity.id
_entity.type
_entity.pdbx_description
1 polymer ?
#
loop_
_entity_poly.entity_id
_entity_poly.type
_entity_poly.pdbx_seq_one_letter_code
_entity_poly.pdbx_strand_id
1 'polypeptide(L)'
;KGSAIGRRGEAYEAFKREHAERLMAEVEKHQPGFTAAVETYYTSTPLTYLDYTGTEDGSMYGVAKDISLGAAGRVPYRTKVPNLLLAGQNVNSHGMLGVIVGTIVTCSELVPAETIYRQIKESDTL
;
A
#
# COMPACT_ATOMS: atom_id res chain seq x y z
N LYS A 1 -21.87 -11.46 -3.54
CA LYS A 1 -21.50 -11.68 -4.97
C LYS A 1 -22.47 -10.90 -5.83
N GLY A 2 -21.99 -9.99 -6.69
CA GLY A 2 -22.79 -9.37 -7.76
C GLY A 2 -23.20 -7.90 -7.56
N SER A 3 -22.72 -7.19 -6.54
CA SER A 3 -22.93 -5.74 -6.49
C SER A 3 -21.88 -5.02 -7.35
N ALA A 4 -22.33 -4.15 -8.25
CA ALA A 4 -21.44 -3.37 -9.10
C ALA A 4 -20.69 -2.29 -8.28
N ILE A 5 -19.53 -1.88 -8.78
CA ILE A 5 -18.76 -0.73 -8.26
C ILE A 5 -19.71 0.48 -8.13
N GLY A 6 -19.73 1.12 -6.95
CA GLY A 6 -20.60 2.26 -6.67
C GLY A 6 -22.09 1.95 -6.47
N ARG A 7 -22.52 0.68 -6.48
CA ARG A 7 -23.91 0.25 -6.30
C ARG A 7 -24.04 -0.92 -5.33
N ARG A 8 -23.38 -0.83 -4.17
CA ARG A 8 -23.37 -1.93 -3.19
C ARG A 8 -24.53 -1.91 -2.20
N GLY A 9 -25.39 -0.89 -2.30
CA GLY A 9 -26.59 -0.75 -1.50
C GLY A 9 -26.36 -0.11 -0.12
N GLU A 10 -27.48 0.23 0.50
CA GLU A 10 -27.51 1.01 1.74
C GLU A 10 -26.82 0.29 2.93
N ALA A 11 -26.97 -1.01 3.03
CA ALA A 11 -26.34 -1.81 4.08
C ALA A 11 -24.81 -1.72 4.03
N TYR A 12 -24.20 -1.64 2.84
CA TYR A 12 -22.76 -1.47 2.69
C TYR A 12 -22.32 -0.06 3.06
N GLU A 13 -23.09 0.96 2.70
CA GLU A 13 -22.78 2.34 3.08
C GLU A 13 -22.94 2.55 4.60
N ALA A 14 -23.95 1.92 5.21
CA ALA A 14 -24.12 1.91 6.65
C ALA A 14 -22.94 1.23 7.38
N PHE A 15 -22.49 0.09 6.87
CA PHE A 15 -21.31 -0.60 7.39
C PHE A 15 -20.07 0.29 7.34
N LYS A 16 -19.80 0.95 6.22
CA LYS A 16 -18.66 1.87 6.09
C LYS A 16 -18.73 3.02 7.09
N ARG A 17 -19.91 3.63 7.22
CA ARG A 17 -20.14 4.74 8.13
C ARG A 17 -19.92 4.35 9.59
N GLU A 18 -20.51 3.24 10.03
CA GLU A 18 -20.33 2.71 11.38
C GLU A 18 -18.85 2.50 11.72
N HIS A 19 -18.08 1.89 10.82
CA HIS A 19 -16.66 1.64 11.05
C HIS A 19 -15.85 2.94 11.04
N ALA A 20 -16.17 3.89 10.17
CA ALA A 20 -15.52 5.21 10.17
C ALA A 20 -15.78 5.97 11.48
N GLU A 21 -17.01 5.98 11.96
CA GLU A 21 -17.38 6.62 13.23
C GLU A 21 -16.65 6.00 14.42
N ARG A 22 -16.52 4.67 14.45
CA ARG A 22 -15.73 3.97 15.48
C ARG A 22 -14.25 4.34 15.44
N LEU A 23 -13.65 4.43 14.25
CA LEU A 23 -12.25 4.86 14.10
C LEU A 23 -12.07 6.33 14.52
N MET A 24 -12.96 7.23 14.12
CA MET A 24 -12.91 8.62 14.53
C MET A 24 -13.05 8.77 16.05
N ALA A 25 -13.95 8.00 16.67
CA ALA A 25 -14.11 7.99 18.12
C ALA A 25 -12.85 7.47 18.84
N GLU A 26 -12.12 6.54 18.25
CA GLU A 26 -10.84 6.08 18.82
C GLU A 26 -9.77 7.17 18.74
N VAL A 27 -9.67 7.87 17.61
CA VAL A 27 -8.74 9.01 17.46
C VAL A 27 -9.08 10.13 18.44
N GLU A 28 -10.36 10.43 18.63
CA GLU A 28 -10.85 11.47 19.56
C GLU A 28 -10.37 11.26 21.01
N LYS A 29 -10.20 10.00 21.45
CA LYS A 29 -9.66 9.69 22.80
C LYS A 29 -8.22 10.16 22.98
N HIS A 30 -7.44 10.17 21.90
CA HIS A 30 -6.02 10.55 21.91
C HIS A 30 -5.80 11.98 21.45
N GLN A 31 -6.73 12.52 20.66
CA GLN A 31 -6.71 13.91 20.18
C GLN A 31 -8.10 14.56 20.33
N PRO A 32 -8.39 15.12 21.51
CA PRO A 32 -9.65 15.80 21.74
C PRO A 32 -9.91 16.94 20.75
N GLY A 33 -11.11 16.98 20.18
CA GLY A 33 -11.49 17.94 19.17
C GLY A 33 -11.27 17.48 17.72
N PHE A 34 -10.70 16.29 17.52
CA PHE A 34 -10.47 15.73 16.18
C PHE A 34 -11.78 15.61 15.39
N THR A 35 -12.80 14.99 15.98
CA THR A 35 -14.09 14.75 15.30
C THR A 35 -14.77 16.05 14.89
N ALA A 36 -14.68 17.08 15.72
CA ALA A 36 -15.25 18.40 15.41
C ALA A 36 -14.52 19.14 14.29
N ALA A 37 -13.25 18.80 14.06
CA ALA A 37 -12.41 19.38 12.99
C ALA A 37 -12.55 18.65 11.66
N VAL A 38 -13.19 17.48 11.61
CA VAL A 38 -13.39 16.72 10.37
C VAL A 38 -14.49 17.36 9.54
N GLU A 39 -14.11 17.96 8.42
CA GLU A 39 -15.05 18.53 7.45
C GLU A 39 -15.64 17.49 6.50
N THR A 40 -14.81 16.52 6.09
CA THR A 40 -15.21 15.42 5.22
C THR A 40 -14.28 14.22 5.38
N TYR A 41 -14.76 13.04 5.03
CA TYR A 41 -13.94 11.83 5.02
C TYR A 41 -14.36 10.85 3.93
N TYR A 42 -13.43 10.01 3.52
CA TYR A 42 -13.64 8.91 2.59
C TYR A 42 -13.22 7.60 3.23
N THR A 43 -13.90 6.52 2.86
CA THR A 43 -13.61 5.19 3.37
C THR A 43 -13.31 4.23 2.25
N SER A 44 -12.29 3.41 2.45
CA SER A 44 -11.97 2.27 1.61
C SER A 44 -12.16 0.97 2.38
N THR A 45 -12.58 -0.07 1.69
CA THR A 45 -12.74 -1.41 2.25
C THR A 45 -11.98 -2.41 1.39
N PRO A 46 -11.83 -3.67 1.80
CA PRO A 46 -11.29 -4.72 0.92
C PRO A 46 -11.98 -4.79 -0.45
N LEU A 47 -13.30 -4.54 -0.50
CA LEU A 47 -14.02 -4.50 -1.77
C LEU A 47 -13.61 -3.33 -2.66
N THR A 48 -13.21 -2.20 -2.07
CA THR A 48 -12.65 -1.07 -2.82
C THR A 48 -11.33 -1.47 -3.49
N TYR A 49 -10.44 -2.13 -2.76
CA TYR A 49 -9.18 -2.62 -3.32
C TYR A 49 -9.39 -3.67 -4.40
N LEU A 50 -10.28 -4.62 -4.17
CA LEU A 50 -10.66 -5.61 -5.19
C LEU A 50 -11.12 -4.93 -6.49
N ASP A 51 -11.98 -3.92 -6.39
CA ASP A 51 -12.58 -3.23 -7.54
C ASP A 51 -11.55 -2.39 -8.32
N TYR A 52 -10.67 -1.65 -7.62
CA TYR A 52 -9.78 -0.68 -8.24
C TYR A 52 -8.37 -1.19 -8.53
N THR A 53 -7.90 -2.17 -7.78
CA THR A 53 -6.54 -2.71 -7.94
C THR A 53 -6.51 -4.15 -8.42
N GLY A 54 -7.64 -4.84 -8.39
CA GLY A 54 -7.75 -6.25 -8.77
C GLY A 54 -7.00 -7.19 -7.82
N THR A 55 -6.63 -6.73 -6.63
CA THR A 55 -5.92 -7.57 -5.65
C THR A 55 -6.84 -8.65 -5.11
N GLU A 56 -6.32 -9.88 -5.03
CA GLU A 56 -7.06 -11.02 -4.50
C GLU A 56 -7.55 -10.73 -3.07
N ASP A 57 -8.81 -11.09 -2.79
CA ASP A 57 -9.49 -10.84 -1.51
C ASP A 57 -9.50 -9.36 -1.05
N GLY A 58 -9.20 -8.42 -1.94
CA GLY A 58 -9.13 -7.00 -1.60
C GLY A 58 -7.94 -6.64 -0.71
N SER A 59 -6.85 -7.37 -0.83
CA SER A 59 -5.62 -7.08 -0.09
C SER A 59 -5.08 -5.68 -0.42
N MET A 60 -4.81 -4.89 0.61
CA MET A 60 -4.23 -3.54 0.46
C MET A 60 -2.73 -3.59 0.14
N TYR A 61 -2.00 -4.55 0.72
CA TYR A 61 -0.55 -4.63 0.65
C TYR A 61 -0.01 -5.80 -0.19
N GLY A 62 -0.88 -6.53 -0.89
CA GLY A 62 -0.49 -7.65 -1.73
C GLY A 62 -0.08 -8.90 -0.95
N VAL A 63 0.96 -9.59 -1.39
CA VAL A 63 1.40 -10.87 -0.82
C VAL A 63 1.82 -10.73 0.65
N ALA A 64 1.24 -11.57 1.52
CA ALA A 64 1.65 -11.65 2.91
C ALA A 64 3.09 -12.16 3.02
N LYS A 65 3.88 -11.50 3.86
CA LYS A 65 5.28 -11.84 4.12
C LYS A 65 5.39 -12.37 5.55
N ASP A 66 5.68 -13.64 5.67
CA ASP A 66 5.83 -14.30 6.98
C ASP A 66 7.11 -13.82 7.68
N ILE A 67 6.95 -13.14 8.81
CA ILE A 67 8.06 -12.62 9.61
C ILE A 67 8.96 -13.75 10.12
N SER A 68 8.38 -14.92 10.42
CA SER A 68 9.15 -16.07 10.91
C SER A 68 10.17 -16.59 9.91
N LEU A 69 9.92 -16.38 8.62
CA LEU A 69 10.81 -16.76 7.52
C LEU A 69 11.91 -15.70 7.24
N GLY A 70 11.85 -14.54 7.86
CA GLY A 70 12.80 -13.47 7.65
C GLY A 70 12.93 -13.08 6.17
N ALA A 71 14.15 -13.07 5.66
CA ALA A 71 14.41 -12.75 4.25
C ALA A 71 13.82 -13.78 3.27
N ALA A 72 13.72 -15.04 3.66
CA ALA A 72 13.16 -16.11 2.81
C ALA A 72 11.65 -15.95 2.56
N GLY A 73 10.93 -15.22 3.44
CA GLY A 73 9.51 -14.89 3.27
C GLY A 73 9.25 -13.75 2.27
N ARG A 74 10.28 -13.19 1.65
CA ARG A 74 10.15 -12.08 0.70
C ARG A 74 10.22 -12.58 -0.73
N VAL A 75 9.41 -11.97 -1.60
CA VAL A 75 9.54 -12.18 -3.04
C VAL A 75 10.83 -11.48 -3.51
N PRO A 76 11.80 -12.21 -4.10
CA PRO A 76 13.05 -11.60 -4.54
C PRO A 76 12.81 -10.74 -5.79
N TYR A 77 13.61 -9.69 -5.94
CA TYR A 77 13.59 -8.86 -7.15
C TYR A 77 14.26 -9.55 -8.34
N ARG A 78 15.24 -10.44 -8.11
CA ARG A 78 15.86 -11.27 -9.15
C ARG A 78 14.99 -12.48 -9.45
N THR A 79 14.80 -12.78 -10.73
CA THR A 79 14.10 -13.98 -11.17
C THR A 79 15.08 -15.01 -11.73
N LYS A 80 14.59 -16.23 -11.99
CA LYS A 80 15.33 -17.26 -12.72
C LYS A 80 15.38 -17.00 -14.22
N VAL A 81 14.57 -16.06 -14.72
CA VAL A 81 14.56 -15.68 -16.13
C VAL A 81 15.63 -14.62 -16.35
N PRO A 82 16.56 -14.84 -17.29
CA PRO A 82 17.58 -13.85 -17.60
C PRO A 82 16.98 -12.50 -17.99
N ASN A 83 17.57 -11.41 -17.48
CA ASN A 83 17.15 -10.02 -17.74
C ASN A 83 15.73 -9.66 -17.28
N LEU A 84 15.09 -10.48 -16.44
CA LEU A 84 13.81 -10.16 -15.82
C LEU A 84 13.99 -9.85 -14.33
N LEU A 85 13.74 -8.61 -13.96
CA LEU A 85 13.72 -8.12 -12.60
C LEU A 85 12.29 -7.75 -12.19
N LEU A 86 11.98 -7.91 -10.92
CA LEU A 86 10.68 -7.57 -10.35
C LEU A 86 10.80 -6.30 -9.49
N ALA A 87 9.75 -5.48 -9.51
CA ALA A 87 9.61 -4.32 -8.66
C ALA A 87 8.17 -4.18 -8.18
N GLY A 88 7.94 -3.32 -7.19
CA GLY A 88 6.62 -3.03 -6.67
C GLY A 88 6.37 -3.60 -5.27
N GLN A 89 5.16 -3.39 -4.76
CA GLN A 89 4.84 -3.68 -3.36
C GLN A 89 4.85 -5.17 -2.99
N ASN A 90 4.78 -6.07 -3.94
CA ASN A 90 4.89 -7.51 -3.69
C ASN A 90 6.34 -7.96 -3.50
N VAL A 91 7.30 -7.15 -3.95
CA VAL A 91 8.75 -7.43 -3.91
C VAL A 91 9.36 -6.72 -2.70
N ASN A 92 10.21 -7.42 -1.95
CA ASN A 92 10.87 -6.91 -0.74
C ASN A 92 9.93 -6.35 0.33
N SER A 93 9.51 -5.09 0.19
CA SER A 93 8.69 -4.37 1.17
C SER A 93 7.50 -3.70 0.51
N HIS A 94 6.40 -3.55 1.26
CA HIS A 94 5.19 -2.90 0.82
C HIS A 94 5.04 -1.49 1.42
N GLY A 95 4.00 -0.80 0.97
CA GLY A 95 3.76 0.59 1.28
C GLY A 95 4.64 1.52 0.45
N MET A 96 4.35 2.80 0.51
CA MET A 96 5.01 3.82 -0.32
C MET A 96 6.53 3.82 -0.14
N LEU A 97 7.01 3.89 1.10
CA LEU A 97 8.44 3.83 1.39
C LEU A 97 9.07 2.51 0.96
N GLY A 98 8.40 1.39 1.23
CA GLY A 98 8.89 0.06 0.85
C GLY A 98 9.03 -0.12 -0.65
N VAL A 99 8.12 0.44 -1.44
CA VAL A 99 8.20 0.42 -2.91
C VAL A 99 9.35 1.29 -3.41
N ILE A 100 9.53 2.49 -2.86
CA ILE A 100 10.64 3.39 -3.24
C ILE A 100 11.99 2.71 -2.97
N VAL A 101 12.20 2.23 -1.74
CA VAL A 101 13.44 1.53 -1.37
C VAL A 101 13.63 0.27 -2.21
N GLY A 102 12.58 -0.54 -2.40
CA GLY A 102 12.62 -1.74 -3.23
C GLY A 102 12.99 -1.44 -4.68
N THR A 103 12.52 -0.32 -5.23
CA THR A 103 12.88 0.12 -6.58
C THR A 103 14.37 0.49 -6.66
N ILE A 104 14.90 1.23 -5.68
CA ILE A 104 16.34 1.56 -5.63
C ILE A 104 17.17 0.27 -5.60
N VAL A 105 16.80 -0.71 -4.77
CA VAL A 105 17.48 -2.01 -4.69
C VAL A 105 17.43 -2.73 -6.04
N THR A 106 16.28 -2.77 -6.69
CA THR A 106 16.13 -3.40 -8.02
C THR A 106 16.96 -2.69 -9.08
N CYS A 107 16.94 -1.36 -9.12
CA CYS A 107 17.70 -0.55 -10.06
C CYS A 107 19.23 -0.67 -9.85
N SER A 108 19.66 -0.94 -8.61
CA SER A 108 21.08 -1.14 -8.29
C SER A 108 21.70 -2.38 -8.97
N GLU A 109 20.87 -3.26 -9.53
CA GLU A 109 21.34 -4.36 -10.39
C GLU A 109 21.82 -3.88 -11.78
N LEU A 110 21.34 -2.72 -12.22
CA LEU A 110 21.60 -2.17 -13.55
C LEU A 110 22.54 -0.96 -13.51
N VAL A 111 22.49 -0.19 -12.43
CA VAL A 111 23.20 1.07 -12.25
C VAL A 111 23.82 1.09 -10.84
N PRO A 112 25.10 1.50 -10.67
CA PRO A 112 25.70 1.61 -9.34
C PRO A 112 24.84 2.46 -8.38
N ALA A 113 24.67 1.98 -7.15
CA ALA A 113 23.83 2.63 -6.14
C ALA A 113 24.26 4.08 -5.89
N GLU A 114 25.55 4.37 -5.89
CA GLU A 114 26.11 5.72 -5.74
C GLU A 114 25.62 6.68 -6.82
N THR A 115 25.45 6.17 -8.05
CA THR A 115 24.91 6.97 -9.18
C THR A 115 23.45 7.30 -8.94
N ILE A 116 22.65 6.33 -8.48
CA ILE A 116 21.23 6.53 -8.16
C ILE A 116 21.08 7.58 -7.03
N TYR A 117 21.81 7.43 -5.95
CA TYR A 117 21.75 8.36 -4.81
C TYR A 117 22.21 9.76 -5.21
N ARG A 118 23.25 9.88 -6.02
CA ARG A 118 23.71 11.18 -6.53
C ARG A 118 22.61 11.86 -7.34
N GLN A 119 21.97 11.16 -8.29
CA GLN A 119 20.89 11.70 -9.11
C GLN A 119 19.69 12.14 -8.28
N ILE A 120 19.29 11.36 -7.27
CA ILE A 120 18.21 11.74 -6.35
C ILE A 120 18.58 13.04 -5.63
N LYS A 121 19.80 13.13 -5.09
CA LYS A 121 20.26 14.32 -4.35
C LYS A 121 20.34 15.56 -5.25
N GLU A 122 20.77 15.40 -6.48
CA GLU A 122 20.84 16.50 -7.46
C GLU A 122 19.44 16.99 -7.91
N SER A 123 18.43 16.10 -7.90
CA SER A 123 17.05 16.46 -8.23
C SER A 123 16.34 17.26 -7.14
N ASP A 124 16.77 17.16 -5.88
CA ASP A 124 16.22 17.94 -4.75
C ASP A 124 16.64 19.43 -4.77
N THR A 125 17.46 19.84 -5.75
CA THR A 125 17.94 21.22 -5.91
C THR A 125 17.13 22.02 -6.94
N LEU A 126 15.97 21.51 -7.39
CA LEU A 126 15.00 22.20 -8.22
C LEU A 126 13.82 22.69 -7.37
#